data_81689da13d420cb2b95b29374f00df54
#
_entry.id   81689da13d420cb2b95b29374f00df54
#
_cell.length_a   1.000
_cell.length_b   1.000
_cell.length_c   1.000
_cell.angle_alpha   90.00
_cell.angle_beta   90.00
_cell.angle_gamma   90.00
#
_symmetry.space_group_name_H-M   'P 1'
#
loop_
_entity.id
_entity.type
_entity.pdbx_description
1 polymer ?
#
loop_
_entity_poly.entity_id
_entity_poly.type
_entity_poly.pdbx_seq_one_letter_code
_entity_poly.pdbx_strand_id
1 'polypeptide(L)'
;MTVPDPARRDRMIQAVRAYFDACNAASRDRFAAVLSDDCVHWFPPEAGGPYLGRDAIADLWIGFVRAKGSRWTIDRLVCDGEEICVEWTHFKPNVGERIRGSEWYTFDAGGKIDGIWAHYASPRDPDRPANELEGFDYAARAYPTAAPELDAELGTERERNLANEPSA
;
A
#
# COMPACT_ATOMS: atom_id res chain seq x y z
N MET A 1 -12.22 29.39 -0.17
CA MET A 1 -11.64 28.09 0.22
C MET A 1 -12.46 27.60 1.40
N THR A 2 -13.23 26.53 1.21
CA THR A 2 -14.00 25.88 2.29
C THR A 2 -12.99 25.15 3.18
N VAL A 3 -13.09 25.35 4.50
CA VAL A 3 -12.26 24.58 5.44
C VAL A 3 -12.70 23.11 5.34
N PRO A 4 -11.78 22.17 5.07
CA PRO A 4 -12.14 20.75 4.96
C PRO A 4 -12.82 20.26 6.24
N ASP A 5 -13.88 19.45 6.11
CA ASP A 5 -14.55 18.81 7.25
C ASP A 5 -13.56 17.89 8.00
N PRO A 6 -13.21 18.18 9.27
CA PRO A 6 -12.26 17.37 10.03
C PRO A 6 -12.66 15.90 10.10
N ALA A 7 -13.95 15.60 10.23
CA ALA A 7 -14.45 14.23 10.30
C ALA A 7 -14.29 13.49 8.96
N ARG A 8 -14.43 14.18 7.83
CA ARG A 8 -14.13 13.60 6.51
C ARG A 8 -12.64 13.29 6.38
N ARG A 9 -11.77 14.24 6.76
CA ARG A 9 -10.32 14.05 6.74
C ARG A 9 -9.89 12.83 7.56
N ASP A 10 -10.42 12.66 8.76
CA ASP A 10 -10.09 11.53 9.63
C ASP A 10 -10.55 10.20 9.02
N ARG A 11 -11.75 10.15 8.43
CA ARG A 11 -12.23 8.95 7.70
C ARG A 11 -11.32 8.58 6.54
N MET A 12 -10.87 9.55 5.74
CA MET A 12 -9.95 9.32 4.62
C MET A 12 -8.62 8.75 5.11
N ILE A 13 -8.05 9.33 6.18
CA ILE A 13 -6.80 8.83 6.79
C ILE A 13 -6.99 7.38 7.27
N GLN A 14 -8.10 7.08 7.93
CA GLN A 14 -8.39 5.71 8.40
C GLN A 14 -8.57 4.73 7.23
N ALA A 15 -9.23 5.14 6.13
CA ALA A 15 -9.38 4.30 4.94
C ALA A 15 -8.03 3.92 4.32
N VAL A 16 -7.10 4.87 4.20
CA VAL A 16 -5.74 4.59 3.69
C VAL A 16 -4.95 3.68 4.64
N ARG A 17 -5.01 3.90 5.95
CA ARG A 17 -4.37 3.00 6.93
C ARG A 17 -4.94 1.59 6.84
N ALA A 18 -6.26 1.46 6.78
CA ALA A 18 -6.93 0.17 6.64
C ALA A 18 -6.62 -0.53 5.30
N TYR A 19 -6.33 0.23 4.23
CA TYR A 19 -5.83 -0.32 2.97
C TYR A 19 -4.43 -0.96 3.15
N PHE A 20 -3.51 -0.31 3.85
CA PHE A 20 -2.20 -0.90 4.17
C PHE A 20 -2.32 -2.13 5.08
N ASP A 21 -3.25 -2.11 6.03
CA ASP A 21 -3.58 -3.29 6.85
C ASP A 21 -4.13 -4.43 5.99
N ALA A 22 -4.98 -4.13 4.99
CA ALA A 22 -5.48 -5.12 4.03
C ALA A 22 -4.34 -5.76 3.21
N CYS A 23 -3.38 -4.94 2.75
CA CYS A 23 -2.16 -5.43 2.08
C CYS A 23 -1.36 -6.35 3.01
N ASN A 24 -1.08 -5.91 4.23
CA ASN A 24 -0.29 -6.65 5.21
C ASN A 24 -0.96 -7.94 5.69
N ALA A 25 -2.29 -7.94 5.84
CA ALA A 25 -3.09 -9.11 6.21
C ALA A 25 -3.41 -10.03 5.02
N ALA A 26 -3.11 -9.63 3.78
CA ALA A 26 -3.53 -10.33 2.56
C ALA A 26 -5.04 -10.62 2.56
N SER A 27 -5.87 -9.64 2.95
CA SER A 27 -7.27 -9.84 3.27
C SER A 27 -8.21 -9.23 2.24
N ARG A 28 -8.91 -10.09 1.47
CA ARG A 28 -9.94 -9.65 0.52
C ARG A 28 -11.07 -8.88 1.19
N ASP A 29 -11.49 -9.32 2.38
CA ASP A 29 -12.57 -8.66 3.12
C ASP A 29 -12.18 -7.24 3.53
N ARG A 30 -10.93 -7.05 3.97
CA ARG A 30 -10.42 -5.70 4.29
C ARG A 30 -10.32 -4.83 3.04
N PHE A 31 -9.86 -5.35 1.90
CA PHE A 31 -9.90 -4.61 0.63
C PHE A 31 -11.32 -4.21 0.26
N ALA A 32 -12.30 -5.12 0.37
CA ALA A 32 -13.70 -4.84 0.08
C ALA A 32 -14.32 -3.78 1.00
N ALA A 33 -13.83 -3.66 2.23
CA ALA A 33 -14.28 -2.64 3.16
C ALA A 33 -13.85 -1.22 2.77
N VAL A 34 -12.65 -1.07 2.14
CA VAL A 34 -12.02 0.24 1.93
C VAL A 34 -11.92 0.67 0.46
N LEU A 35 -11.93 -0.26 -0.51
CA LEU A 35 -11.90 0.07 -1.93
C LEU A 35 -13.31 0.08 -2.52
N SER A 36 -13.57 0.99 -3.47
CA SER A 36 -14.76 0.90 -4.32
C SER A 36 -14.63 -0.30 -5.26
N ASP A 37 -15.75 -0.79 -5.78
CA ASP A 37 -15.76 -1.98 -6.67
C ASP A 37 -14.97 -1.74 -7.96
N ASP A 38 -14.96 -0.50 -8.44
CA ASP A 38 -14.33 -0.01 -9.65
C ASP A 38 -13.02 0.74 -9.41
N CYS A 39 -12.44 0.67 -8.21
CA CYS A 39 -11.16 1.31 -7.87
C CYS A 39 -10.09 0.96 -8.91
N VAL A 40 -9.29 1.95 -9.30
CA VAL A 40 -8.18 1.75 -10.24
C VAL A 40 -6.85 2.06 -9.57
N HIS A 41 -5.88 1.16 -9.74
CA HIS A 41 -4.52 1.35 -9.26
C HIS A 41 -3.54 1.46 -10.44
N TRP A 42 -2.95 2.64 -10.62
CA TRP A 42 -1.98 2.94 -11.66
C TRP A 42 -0.55 2.79 -11.15
N PHE A 43 0.30 2.22 -11.99
CA PHE A 43 1.72 1.99 -11.71
C PHE A 43 2.60 2.52 -12.84
N PRO A 44 3.91 2.74 -12.59
CA PRO A 44 4.89 2.90 -13.66
C PRO A 44 4.90 1.69 -14.60
N PRO A 45 5.28 1.88 -15.89
CA PRO A 45 5.19 0.84 -16.92
C PRO A 45 5.83 -0.51 -16.56
N GLU A 46 6.95 -0.50 -15.85
CA GLU A 46 7.69 -1.69 -15.44
C GLU A 46 6.99 -2.53 -14.35
N ALA A 47 5.99 -1.99 -13.70
CA ALA A 47 5.23 -2.69 -12.66
C ALA A 47 3.98 -3.38 -13.20
N GLY A 48 3.65 -3.16 -14.49
CA GLY A 48 2.40 -3.61 -15.08
C GLY A 48 1.21 -2.74 -14.67
N GLY A 49 0.00 -3.19 -14.98
CA GLY A 49 -1.23 -2.45 -14.73
C GLY A 49 -1.68 -1.57 -15.90
N PRO A 50 -2.68 -0.70 -15.75
CA PRO A 50 -3.41 -0.47 -14.49
C PRO A 50 -4.17 -1.71 -14.01
N TYR A 51 -4.36 -1.83 -12.69
CA TYR A 51 -5.20 -2.88 -12.10
C TYR A 51 -6.61 -2.32 -11.92
N LEU A 52 -7.57 -2.93 -12.58
CA LEU A 52 -8.96 -2.45 -12.68
C LEU A 52 -9.87 -3.24 -11.74
N GLY A 53 -10.50 -2.55 -10.81
CA GLY A 53 -11.37 -3.12 -9.79
C GLY A 53 -10.63 -3.65 -8.55
N ARG A 54 -11.32 -3.61 -7.43
CA ARG A 54 -10.75 -4.00 -6.13
C ARG A 54 -10.24 -5.44 -6.09
N ASP A 55 -10.89 -6.36 -6.82
CA ASP A 55 -10.50 -7.77 -6.79
C ASP A 55 -9.15 -7.98 -7.50
N ALA A 56 -8.90 -7.29 -8.62
CA ALA A 56 -7.60 -7.31 -9.28
C ALA A 56 -6.49 -6.69 -8.42
N ILE A 57 -6.82 -5.64 -7.66
CA ILE A 57 -5.89 -5.02 -6.69
C ILE A 57 -5.59 -5.99 -5.54
N ALA A 58 -6.61 -6.66 -5.00
CA ALA A 58 -6.44 -7.67 -3.96
C ALA A 58 -5.58 -8.85 -4.45
N ASP A 59 -5.84 -9.37 -5.66
CA ASP A 59 -5.04 -10.45 -6.28
C ASP A 59 -3.56 -10.07 -6.38
N LEU A 60 -3.28 -8.85 -6.84
CA LEU A 60 -1.93 -8.33 -6.93
C LEU A 60 -1.20 -8.42 -5.58
N TRP A 61 -1.78 -7.83 -4.53
CA TRP A 61 -1.11 -7.72 -3.24
C TRP A 61 -1.03 -9.05 -2.50
N ILE A 62 -2.06 -9.87 -2.55
CA ILE A 62 -2.04 -11.24 -2.01
C ILE A 62 -0.96 -12.07 -2.71
N GLY A 63 -0.83 -11.93 -4.03
CA GLY A 63 0.23 -12.57 -4.81
C GLY A 63 1.63 -12.15 -4.35
N PHE A 64 1.86 -10.85 -4.11
CA PHE A 64 3.13 -10.36 -3.57
C PHE A 64 3.41 -10.85 -2.15
N VAL A 65 2.40 -10.88 -1.28
CA VAL A 65 2.56 -11.41 0.08
C VAL A 65 2.97 -12.87 0.03
N ARG A 66 2.34 -13.66 -0.82
CA ARG A 66 2.59 -15.09 -0.99
C ARG A 66 3.99 -15.37 -1.54
N ALA A 67 4.35 -14.70 -2.63
CA ALA A 67 5.61 -14.96 -3.33
C ALA A 67 6.82 -14.36 -2.63
N LYS A 68 6.69 -13.16 -2.05
CA LYS A 68 7.82 -12.36 -1.57
C LYS A 68 7.79 -12.06 -0.07
N GLY A 69 6.76 -12.53 0.65
CA GLY A 69 6.58 -12.22 2.07
C GLY A 69 6.25 -10.75 2.33
N SER A 70 5.74 -10.06 1.33
CA SER A 70 5.60 -8.59 1.31
C SER A 70 4.95 -8.00 2.55
N ARG A 71 5.48 -6.84 2.98
CA ARG A 71 4.95 -5.99 4.04
C ARG A 71 5.13 -4.53 3.67
N TRP A 72 4.22 -3.68 4.12
CA TRP A 72 4.24 -2.26 3.80
C TRP A 72 4.16 -1.40 5.06
N THR A 73 4.80 -0.24 5.01
CA THR A 73 4.69 0.82 6.01
C THR A 73 4.22 2.11 5.37
N ILE A 74 3.46 2.90 6.11
CA ILE A 74 3.23 4.31 5.80
C ILE A 74 4.31 5.10 6.54
N ASP A 75 5.21 5.73 5.79
CA ASP A 75 6.34 6.47 6.36
C ASP A 75 5.99 7.95 6.60
N ARG A 76 5.20 8.53 5.69
CA ARG A 76 4.60 9.87 5.82
C ARG A 76 3.22 9.90 5.18
N LEU A 77 2.35 10.76 5.70
CA LEU A 77 1.01 10.96 5.17
C LEU A 77 0.65 12.44 5.20
N VAL A 78 0.12 12.95 4.09
CA VAL A 78 -0.46 14.29 3.97
C VAL A 78 -1.88 14.16 3.46
N CYS A 79 -2.82 14.89 4.09
CA CYS A 79 -4.22 14.94 3.69
C CYS A 79 -4.69 16.39 3.67
N ASP A 80 -5.21 16.86 2.55
CA ASP A 80 -5.78 18.19 2.41
C ASP A 80 -7.31 18.24 2.64
N GLY A 81 -7.95 17.07 2.78
CA GLY A 81 -9.40 16.90 2.96
C GLY A 81 -10.14 16.51 1.67
N GLU A 82 -9.46 16.47 0.54
CA GLU A 82 -9.97 16.01 -0.76
C GLU A 82 -9.20 14.80 -1.25
N GLU A 83 -7.88 14.82 -1.10
CA GLU A 83 -6.95 13.75 -1.50
C GLU A 83 -5.96 13.43 -0.38
N ILE A 84 -5.31 12.28 -0.49
CA ILE A 84 -4.22 11.87 0.40
C ILE A 84 -2.99 11.53 -0.44
N CYS A 85 -1.83 11.98 0.03
CA CYS A 85 -0.54 11.49 -0.44
C CYS A 85 0.20 10.78 0.69
N VAL A 86 0.76 9.60 0.42
CA VAL A 86 1.63 8.88 1.35
C VAL A 86 3.00 8.65 0.74
N GLU A 87 4.04 8.66 1.58
CA GLU A 87 5.29 7.96 1.31
C GLU A 87 5.21 6.60 1.99
N TRP A 88 5.65 5.58 1.29
CA TRP A 88 5.58 4.20 1.76
C TRP A 88 6.86 3.42 1.48
N THR A 89 7.07 2.38 2.26
CA THR A 89 8.08 1.35 2.00
C THR A 89 7.41 0.00 1.80
N HIS A 90 7.74 -0.67 0.70
CA HIS A 90 7.37 -2.04 0.40
C HIS A 90 8.58 -2.94 0.63
N PHE A 91 8.53 -3.73 1.67
CA PHE A 91 9.53 -4.74 1.99
C PHE A 91 9.15 -6.08 1.36
N LYS A 92 10.13 -6.78 0.82
CA LYS A 92 9.99 -8.11 0.24
C LYS A 92 11.03 -9.06 0.85
N PRO A 93 10.84 -9.47 2.12
CA PRO A 93 11.85 -10.17 2.91
C PRO A 93 12.37 -11.47 2.26
N ASN A 94 11.48 -12.23 1.60
CA ASN A 94 11.85 -13.52 1.01
C ASN A 94 12.87 -13.40 -0.15
N VAL A 95 12.99 -12.21 -0.74
CA VAL A 95 13.92 -11.93 -1.85
C VAL A 95 14.93 -10.84 -1.52
N GLY A 96 14.92 -10.33 -0.29
CA GLY A 96 15.87 -9.30 0.16
C GLY A 96 15.69 -7.93 -0.51
N GLU A 97 14.52 -7.64 -1.08
CA GLU A 97 14.24 -6.39 -1.77
C GLU A 97 13.48 -5.39 -0.89
N ARG A 98 13.69 -4.11 -1.17
CA ARG A 98 12.95 -2.99 -0.61
C ARG A 98 12.72 -1.94 -1.68
N ILE A 99 11.47 -1.44 -1.80
CA ILE A 99 11.11 -0.36 -2.71
C ILE A 99 10.47 0.75 -1.91
N ARG A 100 10.83 1.99 -2.19
CA ARG A 100 10.21 3.18 -1.62
C ARG A 100 9.52 3.97 -2.72
N GLY A 101 8.44 4.64 -2.35
CA GLY A 101 7.70 5.46 -3.28
C GLY A 101 6.67 6.33 -2.58
N SER A 102 5.83 6.94 -3.39
CA SER A 102 4.67 7.69 -2.94
C SER A 102 3.43 7.27 -3.71
N GLU A 103 2.28 7.42 -3.09
CA GLU A 103 0.98 7.18 -3.70
C GLU A 103 0.01 8.31 -3.40
N TRP A 104 -0.80 8.64 -4.39
CA TRP A 104 -1.95 9.52 -4.24
C TRP A 104 -3.23 8.71 -4.22
N TYR A 105 -4.19 9.15 -3.41
CA TYR A 105 -5.47 8.49 -3.21
C TYR A 105 -6.62 9.46 -3.41
N THR A 106 -7.62 9.05 -4.20
CA THR A 106 -8.92 9.71 -4.29
C THR A 106 -10.01 8.84 -3.68
N PHE A 107 -11.18 9.44 -3.44
CA PHE A 107 -12.26 8.81 -2.70
C PHE A 107 -13.60 9.09 -3.35
N ASP A 108 -14.43 8.06 -3.41
CA ASP A 108 -15.83 8.19 -3.83
C ASP A 108 -16.68 8.98 -2.81
N ALA A 109 -17.94 9.23 -3.17
CA ALA A 109 -18.88 9.92 -2.30
C ALA A 109 -19.19 9.15 -0.99
N GLY A 110 -19.01 7.83 -0.98
CA GLY A 110 -19.14 6.95 0.18
C GLY A 110 -17.92 6.92 1.09
N GLY A 111 -16.80 7.54 0.66
CA GLY A 111 -15.54 7.58 1.39
C GLY A 111 -14.66 6.35 1.19
N LYS A 112 -14.97 5.50 0.21
CA LYS A 112 -14.07 4.43 -0.23
C LYS A 112 -13.02 4.98 -1.20
N ILE A 113 -11.84 4.39 -1.21
CA ILE A 113 -10.78 4.70 -2.16
C ILE A 113 -11.24 4.23 -3.55
N ASP A 114 -11.27 5.14 -4.52
CA ASP A 114 -11.67 4.89 -5.92
C ASP A 114 -10.51 5.03 -6.91
N GLY A 115 -9.39 5.63 -6.50
CA GLY A 115 -8.20 5.77 -7.32
C GLY A 115 -6.90 5.80 -6.53
N ILE A 116 -5.86 5.14 -7.06
CA ILE A 116 -4.52 5.08 -6.47
C ILE A 116 -3.48 5.26 -7.57
N TRP A 117 -2.54 6.21 -7.38
CA TRP A 117 -1.44 6.49 -8.32
C TRP A 117 -0.10 6.28 -7.65
N ALA A 118 0.60 5.19 -7.99
CA ALA A 118 1.90 4.85 -7.44
C ALA A 118 3.05 5.49 -8.21
N HIS A 119 3.98 6.10 -7.49
CA HIS A 119 5.23 6.66 -8.01
C HIS A 119 6.41 6.11 -7.21
N TYR A 120 7.45 5.62 -7.88
CA TYR A 120 8.64 5.13 -7.21
C TYR A 120 9.66 6.25 -6.94
N ALA A 121 10.55 6.02 -5.99
CA ALA A 121 11.55 7.00 -5.55
C ALA A 121 12.48 7.47 -6.66
N SER A 122 12.77 6.59 -7.63
CA SER A 122 13.59 6.89 -8.81
C SER A 122 13.28 5.86 -9.90
N PRO A 123 13.84 5.98 -11.11
CA PRO A 123 13.78 4.90 -12.07
C PRO A 123 14.25 3.61 -11.40
N ARG A 124 13.47 2.54 -11.54
CA ARG A 124 13.80 1.28 -10.89
C ARG A 124 15.03 0.65 -11.53
N ASP A 125 16.01 0.33 -10.71
CA ASP A 125 17.16 -0.47 -11.08
C ASP A 125 16.93 -1.92 -10.64
N PRO A 126 16.70 -2.88 -11.56
CA PRO A 126 16.42 -4.26 -11.21
C PRO A 126 17.62 -4.98 -10.55
N ASP A 127 18.83 -4.45 -10.73
CA ASP A 127 20.05 -5.03 -10.17
C ASP A 127 20.34 -4.56 -8.74
N ARG A 128 19.55 -3.60 -8.23
CA ARG A 128 19.66 -3.11 -6.85
C ARG A 128 18.59 -3.73 -5.94
N PRO A 129 18.97 -4.19 -4.72
CA PRO A 129 18.02 -4.76 -3.76
C PRO A 129 17.10 -3.70 -3.13
N ALA A 130 17.48 -2.42 -3.22
CA ALA A 130 16.68 -1.30 -2.73
C ALA A 130 16.51 -0.23 -3.81
N ASN A 131 15.27 0.18 -4.05
CA ASN A 131 14.94 1.33 -4.89
C ASN A 131 14.66 2.53 -3.97
N GLU A 132 15.63 3.42 -3.84
CA GLU A 132 15.66 4.53 -2.90
C GLU A 132 16.27 5.78 -3.57
N LEU A 133 16.08 6.95 -2.96
CA LEU A 133 16.70 8.19 -3.41
C LEU A 133 18.21 8.14 -3.16
N GLU A 134 18.99 8.51 -4.17
CA GLU A 134 20.46 8.50 -4.09
C GLU A 134 20.95 9.47 -3.00
N GLY A 135 21.85 8.97 -2.14
CA GLY A 135 22.45 9.78 -1.07
C GLY A 135 21.51 10.22 0.05
N PHE A 136 20.24 9.79 0.05
CA PHE A 136 19.30 10.12 1.12
C PHE A 136 19.44 9.12 2.28
N ASP A 137 19.85 9.62 3.45
CA ASP A 137 20.00 8.80 4.66
C ASP A 137 18.63 8.55 5.31
N TYR A 138 18.01 7.44 4.94
CA TYR A 138 16.68 7.03 5.46
C TYR A 138 16.72 6.73 6.96
N ALA A 139 17.79 6.07 7.44
CA ALA A 139 17.92 5.70 8.85
C ALA A 139 18.01 6.93 9.76
N ALA A 140 18.85 7.92 9.40
CA ALA A 140 19.00 9.16 10.14
C ALA A 140 17.71 10.00 10.20
N ARG A 141 16.75 9.72 9.31
CA ARG A 141 15.45 10.41 9.23
C ARG A 141 14.28 9.57 9.74
N ALA A 142 14.59 8.52 10.51
CA ALA A 142 13.62 7.62 11.12
C ALA A 142 12.69 6.88 10.14
N TYR A 143 13.11 6.69 8.89
CA TYR A 143 12.41 5.80 7.97
C TYR A 143 12.69 4.34 8.33
N PRO A 144 11.73 3.43 8.16
CA PRO A 144 11.94 2.03 8.47
C PRO A 144 13.00 1.41 7.54
N THR A 145 13.93 0.66 8.10
CA THR A 145 15.03 -0.02 7.38
C THR A 145 14.86 -1.54 7.33
N ALA A 146 13.90 -2.06 8.09
CA ALA A 146 13.53 -3.48 8.13
C ALA A 146 12.00 -3.61 8.01
N ALA A 147 11.53 -4.77 7.53
CA ALA A 147 10.11 -5.07 7.46
C ALA A 147 9.47 -4.98 8.85
N PRO A 148 8.26 -4.40 8.97
CA PRO A 148 7.62 -4.25 10.26
C PRO A 148 7.24 -5.63 10.84
N GLU A 149 7.30 -5.74 12.16
CA GLU A 149 6.56 -6.78 12.86
C GLU A 149 5.07 -6.46 12.72
N LEU A 150 4.27 -7.46 12.33
CA LEU A 150 2.83 -7.32 12.34
C LEU A 150 2.32 -7.50 13.76
N ASP A 151 1.32 -6.73 14.15
CA ASP A 151 0.63 -7.03 15.41
C ASP A 151 -0.02 -8.42 15.35
N ALA A 152 -0.42 -8.94 16.51
CA ALA A 152 -0.91 -10.32 16.63
C ALA A 152 -2.19 -10.56 15.80
N GLU A 153 -3.05 -9.55 15.67
CA GLU A 153 -4.29 -9.65 14.89
C GLU A 153 -3.99 -9.76 13.41
N LEU A 154 -3.22 -8.82 12.85
CA LEU A 154 -2.84 -8.82 11.45
C LEU A 154 -1.98 -10.04 11.09
N GLY A 155 -1.08 -10.46 11.97
CA GLY A 155 -0.24 -11.64 11.76
C GLY A 155 -1.07 -12.92 11.66
N THR A 156 -1.99 -13.15 12.61
CA THR A 156 -2.89 -14.31 12.61
C THR A 156 -3.84 -14.29 11.40
N GLU A 157 -4.41 -13.14 11.08
CA GLU A 157 -5.28 -12.99 9.92
C GLU A 157 -4.54 -13.30 8.62
N ARG A 158 -3.32 -12.78 8.48
CA ARG A 158 -2.45 -13.05 7.32
C ARG A 158 -2.18 -14.54 7.15
N GLU A 159 -1.78 -15.24 8.20
CA GLU A 159 -1.53 -16.69 8.16
C GLU A 159 -2.76 -17.48 7.71
N ARG A 160 -3.93 -17.15 8.28
CA ARG A 160 -5.21 -17.75 7.91
C ARG A 160 -5.57 -17.50 6.44
N ASN A 161 -5.42 -16.25 5.98
CA ASN A 161 -5.75 -15.87 4.62
C ASN A 161 -4.86 -16.59 3.60
N LEU A 162 -3.55 -16.66 3.88
CA LEU A 162 -2.61 -17.35 2.99
C LEU A 162 -2.86 -18.87 2.93
N ALA A 163 -3.33 -19.48 4.03
CA ALA A 163 -3.67 -20.90 4.07
C ALA A 163 -4.96 -21.22 3.28
N ASN A 164 -5.90 -20.29 3.23
CA ASN A 164 -7.22 -20.49 2.60
C ASN A 164 -7.27 -20.10 1.11
N GLU A 165 -6.28 -19.34 0.62
CA GLU A 165 -6.24 -18.97 -0.79
C GLU A 165 -5.86 -20.18 -1.66
N PRO A 166 -6.54 -20.45 -2.78
CA PRO A 166 -6.21 -21.58 -3.66
C PRO A 166 -4.76 -21.45 -4.17
N SER A 167 -4.09 -22.59 -4.29
CA SER A 167 -2.78 -22.65 -4.97
C SER A 167 -2.97 -22.23 -6.42
N ALA A 168 -2.16 -21.28 -6.89
CA ALA A 168 -2.16 -20.81 -8.28
C ALA A 168 -1.65 -21.90 -9.23
#